data_e17da8d9592aff34aa4d57c1bb502399
#
_entry.id   e17da8d9592aff34aa4d57c1bb502399
#
_cell.length_a   1.000
_cell.length_b   1.000
_cell.length_c   1.000
_cell.angle_alpha   90.00
_cell.angle_beta   90.00
_cell.angle_gamma   90.00
#
_symmetry.space_group_name_H-M   'P 1'
#
loop_
_entity.id
_entity.type
_entity.pdbx_description
1 polymer ?
#
loop_
_entity_poly.entity_id
_entity_poly.type
_entity_poly.pdbx_seq_one_letter_code
_entity_poly.pdbx_strand_id
1 'polypeptide(L)'
;MNGRAACGILALAACGLDTDIRAQQQQVDLSKPTVPLVGVVGCARRTPEGTWTLANATDGIETKALFLSAKEIEEASTKALGTNRYMLLGTPEFLTKDELLKRGQRPEFTRPEVANATGQLEDGRKLIVKGLLITAPNEKRLNLVSVRQLADTCK
;
A
#
# COMPACT_ATOMS: atom_id res chain seq x y z
N MET A 1 -88.56 2.19 33.00
CA MET A 1 -88.71 2.13 31.53
C MET A 1 -87.39 2.52 30.97
N ASN A 2 -86.72 1.56 30.61
CA ASN A 2 -85.73 1.25 29.49
C ASN A 2 -84.99 2.43 28.84
N GLY A 3 -83.73 2.52 29.08
CA GLY A 3 -82.75 3.33 28.30
C GLY A 3 -81.42 2.63 28.29
N ARG A 4 -81.13 1.90 27.20
CA ARG A 4 -79.88 1.22 26.98
C ARG A 4 -78.85 2.24 26.55
N ALA A 5 -77.74 2.37 27.27
CA ALA A 5 -76.56 3.09 26.87
C ALA A 5 -75.66 2.12 26.08
N ALA A 6 -75.33 2.45 24.81
CA ALA A 6 -74.41 1.75 24.00
C ALA A 6 -72.99 2.27 24.24
N CYS A 7 -72.12 1.40 24.70
CA CYS A 7 -70.68 1.70 24.89
C CYS A 7 -69.93 1.47 23.56
N GLY A 8 -69.51 2.56 22.97
CA GLY A 8 -68.64 2.51 21.75
C GLY A 8 -67.22 2.25 22.14
N ILE A 9 -66.65 1.13 21.67
CA ILE A 9 -65.22 0.79 21.80
C ILE A 9 -64.50 1.42 20.65
N LEU A 10 -63.66 2.44 20.88
CA LEU A 10 -62.69 2.94 19.93
C LEU A 10 -61.49 2.00 19.94
N ALA A 11 -61.32 1.25 18.86
CA ALA A 11 -60.10 0.50 18.61
C ALA A 11 -59.06 1.44 18.00
N LEU A 12 -58.04 1.78 18.78
CA LEU A 12 -56.82 2.44 18.29
C LEU A 12 -55.94 1.38 17.59
N ALA A 13 -55.92 1.42 16.26
CA ALA A 13 -54.96 0.67 15.46
C ALA A 13 -53.58 1.37 15.56
N ALA A 14 -52.67 0.79 16.34
CA ALA A 14 -51.26 1.16 16.35
C ALA A 14 -50.62 0.56 15.10
N CYS A 15 -50.35 1.39 14.07
CA CYS A 15 -49.45 1.02 12.95
C CYS A 15 -48.01 1.00 13.47
N GLY A 16 -47.56 -0.18 13.83
CA GLY A 16 -46.12 -0.44 14.04
C GLY A 16 -45.38 -0.36 12.70
N LEU A 17 -44.63 0.70 12.50
CA LEU A 17 -43.61 0.78 11.44
C LEU A 17 -42.38 0.05 11.95
N ASP A 18 -42.33 -1.26 11.74
CA ASP A 18 -41.10 -2.03 11.85
C ASP A 18 -40.16 -1.62 10.68
N THR A 19 -39.39 -0.59 10.92
CA THR A 19 -38.23 -0.30 10.02
C THR A 19 -37.13 -1.31 10.34
N ASP A 20 -37.19 -2.44 9.66
CA ASP A 20 -36.06 -3.38 9.53
C ASP A 20 -34.88 -2.65 8.90
N ILE A 21 -34.09 -1.95 9.71
CA ILE A 21 -32.75 -1.50 9.32
C ILE A 21 -31.89 -2.75 9.34
N ARG A 22 -31.96 -3.53 8.26
CA ARG A 22 -30.91 -4.51 7.93
C ARG A 22 -29.67 -3.72 7.57
N ALA A 23 -28.82 -3.46 8.57
CA ALA A 23 -27.44 -3.10 8.33
C ALA A 23 -26.83 -4.25 7.51
N GLN A 24 -26.66 -4.05 6.20
CA GLN A 24 -25.88 -4.93 5.35
C GLN A 24 -24.45 -4.85 5.87
N GLN A 25 -24.11 -5.75 6.78
CA GLN A 25 -22.72 -6.05 7.09
C GLN A 25 -22.12 -6.67 5.83
N GLN A 26 -21.50 -5.83 4.99
CA GLN A 26 -20.61 -6.30 3.97
C GLN A 26 -19.51 -7.10 4.68
N GLN A 27 -19.63 -8.41 4.66
CA GLN A 27 -18.55 -9.31 5.04
C GLN A 27 -17.41 -9.05 4.07
N VAL A 28 -16.41 -8.30 4.55
CA VAL A 28 -15.14 -8.17 3.84
C VAL A 28 -14.52 -9.57 3.86
N ASP A 29 -14.39 -10.17 2.71
CA ASP A 29 -13.69 -11.45 2.56
C ASP A 29 -12.20 -11.22 2.79
N LEU A 30 -11.75 -11.45 4.01
CA LEU A 30 -10.35 -11.33 4.43
C LEU A 30 -9.46 -12.45 3.89
N SER A 31 -10.03 -13.42 3.17
CA SER A 31 -9.29 -14.58 2.64
C SER A 31 -8.45 -14.25 1.40
N LYS A 32 -8.73 -13.12 0.72
CA LYS A 32 -7.95 -12.64 -0.42
C LYS A 32 -7.32 -11.30 -0.08
N PRO A 33 -5.99 -11.18 -0.08
CA PRO A 33 -5.35 -9.87 0.03
C PRO A 33 -5.83 -9.02 -1.15
N THR A 34 -6.54 -7.94 -0.85
CA THR A 34 -7.06 -6.99 -1.84
C THR A 34 -5.93 -6.27 -2.58
N VAL A 35 -4.72 -6.32 -2.02
CA VAL A 35 -3.53 -5.66 -2.55
C VAL A 35 -2.36 -6.64 -2.50
N PRO A 36 -1.86 -7.14 -3.65
CA PRO A 36 -0.77 -8.11 -3.68
C PRO A 36 0.55 -7.48 -3.24
N LEU A 37 1.34 -8.25 -2.49
CA LEU A 37 2.74 -7.93 -2.25
C LEU A 37 3.56 -8.42 -3.44
N VAL A 38 4.34 -7.53 -4.06
CA VAL A 38 5.15 -7.84 -5.24
C VAL A 38 6.61 -7.45 -5.05
N GLY A 39 7.49 -8.20 -5.72
CA GLY A 39 8.90 -7.85 -5.90
C GLY A 39 9.13 -7.24 -7.28
N VAL A 40 9.86 -6.13 -7.36
CA VAL A 40 10.12 -5.38 -8.60
C VAL A 40 11.58 -4.94 -8.63
N VAL A 41 12.23 -5.06 -9.78
CA VAL A 41 13.58 -4.50 -10.03
C VAL A 41 13.43 -3.28 -10.93
N GLY A 42 14.14 -2.19 -10.64
CA GLY A 42 14.09 -0.97 -11.45
C GLY A 42 15.06 0.10 -10.99
N CYS A 43 14.92 1.27 -11.60
CA CYS A 43 15.76 2.44 -11.34
C CYS A 43 15.03 3.44 -10.46
N ALA A 44 15.59 3.74 -9.31
CA ALA A 44 15.08 4.83 -8.49
C ALA A 44 15.24 6.17 -9.22
N ARG A 45 14.19 6.96 -9.25
CA ARG A 45 14.19 8.32 -9.77
C ARG A 45 13.42 9.25 -8.85
N ARG A 46 14.01 10.39 -8.57
CA ARG A 46 13.39 11.47 -7.83
C ARG A 46 12.92 12.56 -8.78
N THR A 47 11.68 12.98 -8.65
CA THR A 47 11.18 14.12 -9.42
C THR A 47 11.59 15.44 -8.75
N PRO A 48 11.59 16.58 -9.47
CA PRO A 48 11.86 17.89 -8.89
C PRO A 48 10.94 18.22 -7.71
N GLU A 49 9.70 17.74 -7.73
CA GLU A 49 8.69 17.91 -6.67
C GLU A 49 8.96 17.00 -5.46
N GLY A 50 10.01 16.17 -5.54
CA GLY A 50 10.43 15.30 -4.45
C GLY A 50 9.68 13.97 -4.36
N THR A 51 8.89 13.61 -5.38
CA THR A 51 8.24 12.30 -5.50
C THR A 51 9.24 11.26 -5.99
N TRP A 52 9.15 10.05 -5.45
CA TRP A 52 9.99 8.93 -5.86
C TRP A 52 9.25 8.01 -6.81
N THR A 53 9.96 7.56 -7.83
CA THR A 53 9.46 6.56 -8.79
C THR A 53 10.50 5.48 -9.03
N LEU A 54 10.06 4.28 -9.37
CA LEU A 54 10.88 3.21 -9.91
C LEU A 54 10.64 3.14 -11.41
N ALA A 55 11.58 3.64 -12.19
CA ALA A 55 11.53 3.68 -13.65
C ALA A 55 12.24 2.46 -14.26
N ASN A 56 11.99 2.17 -15.54
CA ASN A 56 12.52 1.01 -16.25
C ASN A 56 12.34 -0.28 -15.43
N ALA A 57 11.22 -0.39 -14.80
CA ALA A 57 10.96 -1.44 -13.83
C ALA A 57 10.43 -2.71 -14.50
N THR A 58 10.78 -3.86 -13.93
CA THR A 58 10.23 -5.16 -14.33
C THR A 58 8.75 -5.24 -13.97
N ASP A 59 8.07 -6.27 -14.46
CA ASP A 59 6.76 -6.64 -13.93
C ASP A 59 6.87 -7.04 -12.48
N GLY A 60 5.81 -6.76 -11.71
CA GLY A 60 5.71 -7.17 -10.33
C GLY A 60 5.49 -8.68 -10.22
N ILE A 61 6.36 -9.36 -9.49
CA ILE A 61 6.22 -10.79 -9.19
C ILE A 61 5.65 -10.93 -7.79
N GLU A 62 4.50 -11.57 -7.67
CA GLU A 62 3.86 -11.79 -6.37
C GLU A 62 4.75 -12.62 -5.44
N THR A 63 4.78 -12.23 -4.18
CA THR A 63 5.53 -12.89 -3.11
C THR A 63 4.74 -12.85 -1.81
N LYS A 64 5.02 -13.81 -0.92
CA LYS A 64 4.47 -13.81 0.45
C LYS A 64 5.49 -13.34 1.49
N ALA A 65 6.77 -13.35 1.11
CA ALA A 65 7.85 -12.94 2.01
C ALA A 65 8.01 -11.41 2.00
N LEU A 66 7.87 -10.78 3.17
CA LEU A 66 8.01 -9.33 3.33
C LEU A 66 9.43 -8.85 3.05
N PHE A 67 10.44 -9.61 3.48
CA PHE A 67 11.84 -9.24 3.35
C PHE A 67 12.49 -9.91 2.16
N LEU A 68 13.56 -9.27 1.67
CA LEU A 68 14.38 -9.77 0.58
C LEU A 68 15.39 -10.79 1.12
N SER A 69 15.41 -11.98 0.53
CA SER A 69 16.43 -12.99 0.79
C SER A 69 17.71 -12.73 -0.02
N ALA A 70 18.83 -13.30 0.41
CA ALA A 70 20.09 -13.21 -0.32
C ALA A 70 19.96 -13.76 -1.75
N LYS A 71 19.24 -14.86 -1.93
CA LYS A 71 18.96 -15.45 -3.24
C LYS A 71 18.18 -14.51 -4.17
N GLU A 72 17.13 -13.87 -3.67
CA GLU A 72 16.36 -12.90 -4.46
C GLU A 72 17.21 -11.71 -4.88
N ILE A 73 18.11 -11.23 -4.00
CA ILE A 73 19.03 -10.13 -4.30
C ILE A 73 20.02 -10.53 -5.40
N GLU A 74 20.60 -11.72 -5.32
CA GLU A 74 21.53 -12.27 -6.32
C GLU A 74 20.85 -12.41 -7.69
N GLU A 75 19.68 -13.05 -7.74
CA GLU A 75 18.91 -13.19 -8.98
C GLU A 75 18.50 -11.84 -9.58
N ALA A 76 18.13 -10.88 -8.73
CA ALA A 76 17.75 -9.54 -9.16
C ALA A 76 18.93 -8.73 -9.71
N SER A 77 20.15 -8.96 -9.24
CA SER A 77 21.33 -8.21 -9.67
C SER A 77 21.61 -8.37 -11.15
N THR A 78 21.40 -9.59 -11.69
CA THR A 78 21.59 -9.94 -13.10
C THR A 78 20.36 -9.70 -13.96
N LYS A 79 19.22 -9.38 -13.35
CA LYS A 79 17.95 -9.23 -14.06
C LYS A 79 17.95 -8.00 -14.96
N ALA A 80 17.51 -8.19 -16.21
CA ALA A 80 17.30 -7.09 -17.14
C ALA A 80 16.20 -6.16 -16.64
N LEU A 81 16.36 -4.87 -16.92
CA LEU A 81 15.36 -3.86 -16.63
C LEU A 81 14.16 -4.01 -17.57
N GLY A 82 12.99 -3.58 -17.12
CA GLY A 82 11.74 -3.57 -17.88
C GLY A 82 11.39 -2.18 -18.39
N THR A 83 10.11 -2.00 -18.65
CA THR A 83 9.55 -0.73 -19.17
C THR A 83 8.51 -0.10 -18.26
N ASN A 84 8.17 -0.78 -17.15
CA ASN A 84 7.17 -0.26 -16.24
C ASN A 84 7.69 0.93 -15.44
N ARG A 85 6.72 1.67 -14.90
CA ARG A 85 6.96 2.74 -13.95
C ARG A 85 6.01 2.58 -12.76
N TYR A 86 6.55 2.71 -11.57
CA TYR A 86 5.79 2.70 -10.33
C TYR A 86 6.08 3.95 -9.52
N MET A 87 5.05 4.59 -8.98
CA MET A 87 5.21 5.60 -7.95
C MET A 87 5.51 4.91 -6.62
N LEU A 88 6.50 5.39 -5.88
CA LEU A 88 6.90 4.82 -4.59
C LEU A 88 6.26 5.58 -3.44
N LEU A 89 5.61 4.85 -2.54
CA LEU A 89 5.01 5.33 -1.30
C LEU A 89 5.79 4.75 -0.10
N GLY A 90 5.69 5.39 1.07
CA GLY A 90 6.39 4.93 2.27
C GLY A 90 7.91 5.12 2.20
N THR A 91 8.39 6.05 1.38
CA THR A 91 9.81 6.24 1.09
C THR A 91 10.68 6.75 2.26
N PRO A 92 10.18 7.46 3.29
CA PRO A 92 11.04 8.04 4.33
C PRO A 92 11.93 7.03 5.06
N GLU A 93 11.43 5.81 5.28
CA GLU A 93 12.17 4.75 5.98
C GLU A 93 13.40 4.25 5.21
N PHE A 94 13.46 4.50 3.91
CA PHE A 94 14.48 3.97 3.00
C PHE A 94 15.47 5.03 2.51
N LEU A 95 15.25 6.30 2.85
CA LEU A 95 16.10 7.42 2.46
C LEU A 95 17.42 7.45 3.23
N THR A 96 18.43 8.08 2.65
CA THR A 96 19.67 8.42 3.36
C THR A 96 19.41 9.45 4.45
N LYS A 97 20.31 9.53 5.45
CA LYS A 97 20.24 10.55 6.50
C LYS A 97 20.21 11.96 5.93
N ASP A 98 21.01 12.22 4.90
CA ASP A 98 21.09 13.54 4.26
C ASP A 98 19.77 13.92 3.57
N GLU A 99 19.13 12.96 2.90
CA GLU A 99 17.81 13.19 2.29
C GLU A 99 16.71 13.45 3.34
N LEU A 100 16.76 12.76 4.47
CA LEU A 100 15.84 13.00 5.58
C LEU A 100 16.03 14.39 6.19
N LEU A 101 17.29 14.82 6.37
CA LEU A 101 17.62 16.16 6.90
C LEU A 101 17.13 17.27 5.95
N LYS A 102 17.29 17.11 4.64
CA LYS A 102 16.75 18.05 3.63
C LYS A 102 15.24 18.22 3.74
N ARG A 103 14.52 17.20 4.20
CA ARG A 103 13.08 17.23 4.43
C ARG A 103 12.66 17.70 5.81
N GLY A 104 13.62 18.08 6.67
CA GLY A 104 13.35 18.45 8.06
C GLY A 104 12.92 17.28 8.95
N GLN A 105 13.12 16.06 8.51
CA GLN A 105 12.82 14.84 9.28
C GLN A 105 14.01 14.49 10.18
N ARG A 106 13.72 13.97 11.38
CA ARG A 106 14.77 13.54 12.31
C ARG A 106 15.25 12.13 11.93
N PRO A 107 16.57 11.93 11.73
CA PRO A 107 17.14 10.63 11.38
C PRO A 107 16.90 9.53 12.43
N GLU A 108 16.61 9.93 13.67
CA GLU A 108 16.39 9.01 14.80
C GLU A 108 15.13 8.15 14.66
N PHE A 109 14.19 8.56 13.79
CA PHE A 109 12.99 7.76 13.50
C PHE A 109 13.21 6.68 12.45
N THR A 110 14.34 6.69 11.77
CA THR A 110 14.72 5.59 10.88
C THR A 110 15.34 4.49 11.71
N ARG A 111 14.63 3.37 11.84
CA ARG A 111 15.16 2.16 12.49
C ARG A 111 16.16 1.50 11.54
N PRO A 112 17.48 1.56 11.80
CA PRO A 112 18.49 0.94 10.94
C PRO A 112 18.40 -0.60 10.96
N GLU A 113 17.70 -1.14 11.95
CA GLU A 113 17.57 -2.58 12.22
C GLU A 113 16.45 -3.25 11.42
N VAL A 114 15.57 -2.51 10.79
CA VAL A 114 14.63 -3.09 9.82
C VAL A 114 15.46 -3.49 8.62
N ALA A 115 15.80 -4.77 8.59
CA ALA A 115 16.67 -5.36 7.58
C ALA A 115 16.37 -4.79 6.19
N ASN A 116 17.40 -4.25 5.54
CA ASN A 116 17.35 -3.76 4.16
C ASN A 116 16.66 -2.40 3.95
N ALA A 117 16.57 -1.53 4.96
CA ALA A 117 15.78 -0.32 4.84
C ALA A 117 16.60 0.96 4.62
N THR A 118 17.38 1.37 5.61
CA THR A 118 17.92 2.73 5.65
C THR A 118 19.04 2.97 4.64
N GLY A 119 18.94 4.07 3.89
CA GLY A 119 19.99 4.51 2.98
C GLY A 119 20.06 3.78 1.64
N GLN A 120 19.08 2.93 1.35
CA GLN A 120 19.07 2.17 0.10
C GLN A 120 18.46 2.97 -1.05
N LEU A 121 17.46 3.82 -0.78
CA LEU A 121 16.77 4.61 -1.78
C LEU A 121 17.53 5.91 -2.07
N GLU A 122 18.17 5.95 -3.24
CA GLU A 122 18.88 7.11 -3.75
C GLU A 122 18.65 7.25 -5.26
N ASP A 123 18.66 8.50 -5.76
CA ASP A 123 18.40 8.76 -7.17
C ASP A 123 19.47 8.14 -8.08
N GLY A 124 19.03 7.51 -9.15
CA GLY A 124 19.90 6.86 -10.12
C GLY A 124 20.28 5.41 -9.83
N ARG A 125 20.05 4.90 -8.63
CA ARG A 125 20.40 3.53 -8.24
C ARG A 125 19.52 2.48 -8.89
N LYS A 126 20.11 1.31 -9.19
CA LYS A 126 19.35 0.09 -9.50
C LYS A 126 18.95 -0.57 -8.19
N LEU A 127 17.66 -0.82 -8.02
CA LEU A 127 17.09 -1.38 -6.78
C LEU A 127 16.26 -2.63 -7.09
N ILE A 128 16.19 -3.53 -6.10
CA ILE A 128 15.05 -4.44 -5.92
C ILE A 128 14.22 -3.92 -4.77
N VAL A 129 12.91 -3.88 -4.95
CA VAL A 129 11.96 -3.45 -3.93
C VAL A 129 10.86 -4.50 -3.75
N LYS A 130 10.36 -4.64 -2.53
CA LYS A 130 9.08 -5.29 -2.26
C LYS A 130 8.10 -4.23 -1.77
N GLY A 131 6.87 -4.33 -2.23
CA GLY A 131 5.82 -3.39 -1.84
C GLY A 131 4.44 -3.90 -2.19
N LEU A 132 3.45 -3.30 -1.55
CA LEU A 132 2.05 -3.55 -1.87
C LEU A 132 1.70 -2.83 -3.17
N LEU A 133 1.27 -3.57 -4.18
CA LEU A 133 0.94 -3.03 -5.49
C LEU A 133 -0.50 -2.48 -5.50
N ILE A 134 -0.61 -1.17 -5.63
CA ILE A 134 -1.87 -0.44 -5.78
C ILE A 134 -2.01 -0.04 -7.24
N THR A 135 -3.01 -0.59 -7.92
CA THR A 135 -3.29 -0.27 -9.32
C THR A 135 -4.41 0.74 -9.39
N ALA A 136 -4.14 1.92 -9.94
CA ALA A 136 -5.11 2.95 -10.28
C ALA A 136 -5.25 3.03 -11.83
N PRO A 137 -6.30 3.66 -12.38
CA PRO A 137 -6.56 3.64 -13.83
C PRO A 137 -5.39 4.07 -14.71
N ASN A 138 -4.58 5.02 -14.25
CA ASN A 138 -3.46 5.57 -15.02
C ASN A 138 -2.11 5.46 -14.30
N GLU A 139 -2.05 4.75 -13.19
CA GLU A 139 -0.86 4.73 -12.35
C GLU A 139 -0.73 3.43 -11.56
N LYS A 140 0.49 2.93 -11.49
CA LYS A 140 0.87 1.83 -10.59
C LYS A 140 1.66 2.43 -9.43
N ARG A 141 1.27 2.11 -8.20
CA ARG A 141 1.94 2.56 -6.98
C ARG A 141 2.46 1.37 -6.20
N LEU A 142 3.63 1.52 -5.59
CA LEU A 142 4.18 0.53 -4.66
C LEU A 142 4.33 1.18 -3.28
N ASN A 143 3.57 0.69 -2.31
CA ASN A 143 3.80 1.03 -0.91
C ASN A 143 4.93 0.15 -0.40
N LEU A 144 6.10 0.74 -0.20
CA LEU A 144 7.35 0.05 0.07
C LEU A 144 7.32 -0.71 1.40
N VAL A 145 7.83 -1.93 1.39
CA VAL A 145 8.03 -2.79 2.55
C VAL A 145 9.50 -3.14 2.73
N SER A 146 10.23 -3.34 1.63
CA SER A 146 11.65 -3.66 1.66
C SER A 146 12.33 -3.11 0.42
N VAL A 147 13.54 -2.56 0.59
CA VAL A 147 14.35 -1.96 -0.47
C VAL A 147 15.79 -2.44 -0.34
N ARG A 148 16.40 -2.85 -1.44
CA ARG A 148 17.82 -3.19 -1.50
C ARG A 148 18.46 -2.62 -2.75
N GLN A 149 19.59 -1.97 -2.57
CA GLN A 149 20.44 -1.54 -3.67
C GLN A 149 21.10 -2.76 -4.34
N LEU A 150 21.06 -2.77 -5.67
CA LEU A 150 21.73 -3.77 -6.51
C LEU A 150 22.98 -3.18 -7.17
N ALA A 151 22.91 -1.91 -7.59
CA ALA A 151 24.03 -1.18 -8.17
C ALA A 151 23.89 0.33 -7.93
N ASP A 152 25.04 1.05 -7.92
CA ASP A 152 25.08 2.50 -7.72
C ASP A 152 24.45 3.26 -8.90
N THR A 153 24.44 2.66 -10.07
CA THR A 153 23.89 3.27 -11.27
C THR A 153 22.97 2.30 -12.00
N CYS A 154 21.97 2.87 -12.63
CA CYS A 154 21.02 2.17 -13.48
C CYS A 154 21.51 2.22 -14.94
N LYS A 155 22.37 1.30 -15.29
CA LYS A 155 22.84 1.10 -16.66
C LYS A 155 22.25 -0.17 -17.25
#